data_48b3e3213fa97bb02cc188dad2a8bf3c
#
_entry.id   48b3e3213fa97bb02cc188dad2a8bf3c
#
_cell.length_a   1.000
_cell.length_b   1.000
_cell.length_c   1.000
_cell.angle_alpha   90.00
_cell.angle_beta   90.00
_cell.angle_gamma   90.00
#
_symmetry.space_group_name_H-M   'P 1'
#
loop_
_entity.id
_entity.type
_entity.pdbx_description
1 polymer ?
#
loop_
_entity_poly.entity_id
_entity_poly.type
_entity_poly.pdbx_seq_one_letter_code
_entity_poly.pdbx_strand_id
1 'polypeptide(L)'
;MKKWSRHLLAAGALAIGMSAAHADDSKTLYFYNWTEYVPPGLLEQFTKETGIKVIYSTYESNETMYAKLKTYKDGAYDLVVPSTYFVDKMRKEGMLQKIDKSKLTNFSNLDPQMLNKPFDPNNDYSIPYIWGATAIGVNSDAIDPKTVTSWADLWKPEYKSSLLLTDDAREVFQMALRKLGYSGNTTDPKEIEAAYNELKKLMPNVAAFNSDNPANPYMEGEVNLGMVWNGSAYVARQAGTPLEVIWPKEGGIFWMDSLSIPANAKNVDGALKLINFLLRPDVAKQVAETIGYPTPNLAARKMLSPAVANDKSLYPDAATIEKGEWQNDVGSASAIYEEYYQKLKAGS
;
A
#
# COMPACT_ATOMS: atom_id res chain seq x y z
N MET A 1 90.17 2.46 30.97
CA MET A 1 89.35 1.27 30.69
C MET A 1 87.97 1.52 31.31
N LYS A 2 87.01 1.98 30.56
CA LYS A 2 85.62 2.26 30.96
C LYS A 2 84.70 1.28 30.36
N LYS A 3 83.97 0.49 31.15
CA LYS A 3 82.93 -0.45 30.76
C LYS A 3 81.65 0.33 30.48
N TRP A 4 81.08 0.13 29.31
CA TRP A 4 79.75 0.63 28.94
C TRP A 4 78.73 -0.46 29.17
N SER A 5 77.77 -0.17 30.04
CA SER A 5 76.58 -1.01 30.31
C SER A 5 75.51 -0.66 29.27
N ARG A 6 75.02 -1.68 28.55
CA ARG A 6 73.87 -1.58 27.64
C ARG A 6 72.59 -1.78 28.44
N HIS A 7 71.73 -0.77 28.50
CA HIS A 7 70.35 -0.92 28.97
C HIS A 7 69.48 -1.29 27.74
N LEU A 8 68.86 -2.47 27.79
CA LEU A 8 67.79 -2.87 26.93
C LEU A 8 66.46 -2.26 27.45
N LEU A 9 65.87 -1.35 26.68
CA LEU A 9 64.51 -0.90 26.86
C LEU A 9 63.56 -1.87 26.16
N ALA A 10 62.78 -2.63 26.93
CA ALA A 10 61.68 -3.43 26.41
C ALA A 10 60.49 -2.51 26.19
N ALA A 11 60.17 -2.23 24.95
CA ALA A 11 58.92 -1.55 24.56
C ALA A 11 57.77 -2.57 24.54
N GLY A 12 56.93 -2.53 25.57
CA GLY A 12 55.67 -3.27 25.63
C GLY A 12 54.65 -2.61 24.72
N ALA A 13 54.36 -3.24 23.58
CA ALA A 13 53.23 -2.87 22.71
C ALA A 13 51.93 -3.28 23.37
N LEU A 14 51.19 -2.32 23.94
CA LEU A 14 49.77 -2.50 24.32
C LEU A 14 48.97 -2.56 22.99
N ALA A 15 48.60 -3.75 22.56
CA ALA A 15 47.55 -3.94 21.55
C ALA A 15 46.18 -3.60 22.17
N ILE A 16 45.75 -2.36 22.01
CA ILE A 16 44.35 -2.00 22.28
C ILE A 16 43.52 -2.67 21.17
N GLY A 17 42.95 -3.81 21.51
CA GLY A 17 41.92 -4.44 20.68
C GLY A 17 40.73 -3.50 20.62
N MET A 18 40.60 -2.73 19.55
CA MET A 18 39.32 -2.14 19.16
C MET A 18 38.40 -3.30 18.78
N SER A 19 37.60 -3.77 19.74
CA SER A 19 36.40 -4.53 19.47
C SER A 19 35.50 -3.59 18.67
N ALA A 20 35.46 -3.75 17.35
CA ALA A 20 34.39 -3.17 16.56
C ALA A 20 33.10 -3.72 17.18
N ALA A 21 32.38 -2.87 17.88
CA ALA A 21 31.01 -3.16 18.29
C ALA A 21 30.22 -3.36 16.97
N HIS A 22 30.07 -4.61 16.56
CA HIS A 22 29.00 -4.93 15.62
C HIS A 22 27.73 -4.50 16.33
N ALA A 23 27.07 -3.46 15.82
CA ALA A 23 25.71 -3.16 16.22
C ALA A 23 24.95 -4.49 16.14
N ASP A 24 24.31 -4.87 17.25
CA ASP A 24 23.54 -6.11 17.31
C ASP A 24 22.34 -5.93 16.36
N ASP A 25 22.50 -6.40 15.11
CA ASP A 25 21.49 -6.26 14.05
C ASP A 25 20.12 -6.82 14.49
N SER A 26 20.11 -7.70 15.51
CA SER A 26 18.89 -8.24 16.10
C SER A 26 18.06 -7.21 16.88
N LYS A 27 18.66 -6.08 17.29
CA LYS A 27 17.98 -5.01 18.07
C LYS A 27 17.51 -3.83 17.23
N THR A 28 17.74 -3.86 15.92
CA THR A 28 17.29 -2.82 14.99
C THR A 28 16.51 -3.46 13.85
N LEU A 29 15.38 -2.88 13.51
CA LEU A 29 14.51 -3.31 12.43
C LEU A 29 14.27 -2.14 11.46
N TYR A 30 14.54 -2.35 10.18
CA TYR A 30 14.29 -1.36 9.13
C TYR A 30 12.97 -1.65 8.46
N PHE A 31 11.97 -0.77 8.71
CA PHE A 31 10.61 -0.90 8.18
C PHE A 31 10.34 0.17 7.12
N TYR A 32 10.02 -0.25 5.90
CA TYR A 32 9.72 0.61 4.75
C TYR A 32 8.26 0.44 4.36
N ASN A 33 7.47 1.50 4.47
CA ASN A 33 6.02 1.45 4.40
C ASN A 33 5.47 2.68 3.64
N TRP A 34 4.21 2.67 3.39
CA TRP A 34 3.46 3.81 2.88
C TRP A 34 3.48 4.97 3.88
N THR A 35 3.40 6.19 3.35
CA THR A 35 3.20 7.38 4.18
C THR A 35 1.89 7.25 4.97
N GLU A 36 1.89 7.69 6.22
CA GLU A 36 0.72 7.70 7.13
C GLU A 36 0.10 6.32 7.50
N TYR A 37 0.75 5.20 7.18
CA TYR A 37 0.23 3.84 7.45
C TYR A 37 0.50 3.30 8.85
N VAL A 38 1.12 4.09 9.74
CA VAL A 38 1.38 3.72 11.12
C VAL A 38 0.89 4.81 12.06
N PRO A 39 0.01 4.49 13.02
CA PRO A 39 -0.41 5.45 14.05
C PRO A 39 0.76 6.03 14.84
N PRO A 40 0.72 7.30 15.21
CA PRO A 40 1.72 7.88 16.10
C PRO A 40 1.87 7.07 17.40
N GLY A 41 3.11 6.82 17.83
CA GLY A 41 3.42 6.08 19.05
C GLY A 41 3.37 4.55 18.95
N LEU A 42 2.89 3.99 17.84
CA LEU A 42 2.73 2.53 17.70
C LEU A 42 4.07 1.79 17.63
N LEU A 43 5.04 2.32 16.90
CA LEU A 43 6.37 1.70 16.79
C LEU A 43 7.19 1.86 18.07
N GLU A 44 6.97 2.92 18.82
CA GLU A 44 7.52 3.13 20.16
C GLU A 44 6.95 2.10 21.15
N GLN A 45 5.65 1.79 21.05
CA GLN A 45 5.04 0.71 21.84
C GLN A 45 5.70 -0.64 21.53
N PHE A 46 5.86 -0.98 20.24
CA PHE A 46 6.57 -2.19 19.82
C PHE A 46 8.00 -2.24 20.40
N THR A 47 8.72 -1.13 20.29
CA THR A 47 10.08 -1.02 20.82
C THR A 47 10.12 -1.24 22.34
N LYS A 48 9.18 -0.66 23.07
CA LYS A 48 9.07 -0.82 24.53
C LYS A 48 8.77 -2.28 24.91
N GLU A 49 7.93 -2.97 24.17
CA GLU A 49 7.53 -4.35 24.45
C GLU A 49 8.62 -5.37 24.07
N THR A 50 9.40 -5.10 23.03
CA THR A 50 10.33 -6.09 22.44
C THR A 50 11.81 -5.77 22.63
N GLY A 51 12.15 -4.51 22.94
CA GLY A 51 13.52 -4.02 22.93
C GLY A 51 14.11 -3.80 21.54
N ILE A 52 13.32 -3.99 20.47
CA ILE A 52 13.76 -3.81 19.08
C ILE A 52 13.41 -2.39 18.63
N LYS A 53 14.44 -1.60 18.28
CA LYS A 53 14.26 -0.26 17.73
C LYS A 53 13.83 -0.35 16.27
N VAL A 54 12.75 0.32 15.88
CA VAL A 54 12.32 0.41 14.50
C VAL A 54 12.85 1.68 13.84
N ILE A 55 13.56 1.53 12.74
CA ILE A 55 13.93 2.61 11.82
C ILE A 55 12.88 2.63 10.72
N TYR A 56 12.01 3.63 10.75
CA TYR A 56 10.87 3.78 9.87
C TYR A 56 11.20 4.69 8.69
N SER A 57 10.88 4.25 7.49
CA SER A 57 11.00 5.03 6.26
C SER A 57 9.73 4.86 5.44
N THR A 58 9.39 5.87 4.63
CA THR A 58 8.16 5.89 3.85
C THR A 58 8.39 6.00 2.36
N TYR A 59 7.36 5.63 1.59
CA TYR A 59 7.25 5.81 0.15
C TYR A 59 5.80 6.15 -0.24
N GLU A 60 5.64 6.65 -1.45
CA GLU A 60 4.36 7.15 -1.99
C GLU A 60 3.86 6.31 -3.17
N SER A 61 4.71 5.41 -3.71
CA SER A 61 4.33 4.50 -4.79
C SER A 61 5.04 3.16 -4.70
N ASN A 62 4.39 2.10 -5.20
CA ASN A 62 5.00 0.78 -5.33
C ASN A 62 6.26 0.81 -6.21
N GLU A 63 6.27 1.61 -7.27
CA GLU A 63 7.38 1.77 -8.20
C GLU A 63 8.63 2.31 -7.49
N THR A 64 8.45 3.35 -6.68
CA THR A 64 9.54 3.94 -5.86
C THR A 64 10.08 2.91 -4.86
N MET A 65 9.20 2.21 -4.15
CA MET A 65 9.58 1.15 -3.21
C MET A 65 10.38 0.05 -3.92
N TYR A 66 9.86 -0.47 -5.03
CA TYR A 66 10.48 -1.53 -5.81
C TYR A 66 11.83 -1.14 -6.39
N ALA A 67 11.94 0.04 -7.01
CA ALA A 67 13.20 0.56 -7.54
C ALA A 67 14.28 0.68 -6.46
N LYS A 68 13.89 1.17 -5.28
CA LYS A 68 14.78 1.31 -4.14
C LYS A 68 15.26 -0.06 -3.63
N LEU A 69 14.38 -1.04 -3.48
CA LEU A 69 14.75 -2.39 -3.08
C LEU A 69 15.70 -3.07 -4.08
N LYS A 70 15.52 -2.84 -5.38
CA LYS A 70 16.45 -3.34 -6.42
C LYS A 70 17.83 -2.73 -6.35
N THR A 71 17.94 -1.50 -5.89
CA THR A 71 19.21 -0.78 -5.79
C THR A 71 20.03 -1.25 -4.57
N TYR A 72 19.38 -1.55 -3.47
CA TYR A 72 20.02 -1.95 -2.20
C TYR A 72 20.23 -3.46 -2.10
N LYS A 73 21.27 -3.99 -2.77
CA LYS A 73 21.58 -5.42 -2.80
C LYS A 73 21.97 -6.02 -1.45
N ASP A 74 22.46 -5.21 -0.52
CA ASP A 74 23.02 -5.67 0.77
C ASP A 74 21.98 -5.68 1.92
N GLY A 75 20.69 -5.58 1.61
CA GLY A 75 19.60 -5.61 2.61
C GLY A 75 19.50 -4.29 3.38
N ALA A 76 18.73 -3.34 2.85
CA ALA A 76 18.48 -2.06 3.52
C ALA A 76 17.21 -2.09 4.38
N TYR A 77 16.33 -3.04 4.15
CA TYR A 77 15.04 -3.15 4.81
C TYR A 77 14.74 -4.59 5.22
N ASP A 78 14.08 -4.74 6.36
CA ASP A 78 13.69 -6.03 6.93
C ASP A 78 12.21 -6.33 6.72
N LEU A 79 11.39 -5.29 6.59
CA LEU A 79 9.96 -5.39 6.35
C LEU A 79 9.53 -4.31 5.35
N VAL A 80 8.68 -4.69 4.40
CA VAL A 80 8.09 -3.82 3.37
C VAL A 80 6.60 -4.12 3.21
N VAL A 81 5.85 -3.19 2.58
CA VAL A 81 4.38 -3.31 2.46
C VAL A 81 3.93 -3.11 1.00
N PRO A 82 4.29 -4.01 0.07
CA PRO A 82 3.84 -3.92 -1.31
C PRO A 82 2.33 -4.16 -1.46
N SER A 83 1.74 -3.50 -2.45
CA SER A 83 0.36 -3.79 -2.88
C SER A 83 0.28 -5.08 -3.71
N THR A 84 -0.94 -5.60 -3.89
CA THR A 84 -1.29 -6.86 -4.56
C THR A 84 -0.40 -7.25 -5.74
N TYR A 85 -0.34 -6.42 -6.79
CA TYR A 85 0.39 -6.74 -8.01
C TYR A 85 1.91 -6.69 -7.84
N PHE A 86 2.43 -5.89 -6.91
CA PHE A 86 3.85 -5.90 -6.56
C PHE A 86 4.24 -7.08 -5.68
N VAL A 87 3.35 -7.59 -4.83
CA VAL A 87 3.57 -8.86 -4.11
C VAL A 87 3.82 -9.97 -5.11
N ASP A 88 2.94 -10.13 -6.11
CA ASP A 88 3.07 -11.17 -7.14
C ASP A 88 4.35 -11.01 -7.96
N LYS A 89 4.63 -9.79 -8.43
CA LYS A 89 5.84 -9.45 -9.16
C LYS A 89 7.11 -9.76 -8.36
N MET A 90 7.21 -9.23 -7.16
CA MET A 90 8.40 -9.38 -6.31
C MET A 90 8.62 -10.84 -5.89
N ARG A 91 7.53 -11.58 -5.63
CA ARG A 91 7.57 -13.02 -5.35
C ARG A 91 8.13 -13.81 -6.53
N LYS A 92 7.64 -13.55 -7.75
CA LYS A 92 8.10 -14.19 -8.99
C LYS A 92 9.57 -13.87 -9.30
N GLU A 93 10.01 -12.66 -8.99
CA GLU A 93 11.39 -12.21 -9.17
C GLU A 93 12.35 -12.66 -8.05
N GLY A 94 11.86 -13.40 -7.04
CA GLY A 94 12.68 -13.86 -5.92
C GLY A 94 13.15 -12.75 -4.97
N MET A 95 12.47 -11.61 -4.97
CA MET A 95 12.79 -10.47 -4.10
C MET A 95 12.20 -10.59 -2.69
N LEU A 96 11.29 -11.53 -2.47
CA LEU A 96 10.68 -11.81 -1.17
C LEU A 96 11.09 -13.19 -0.68
N GLN A 97 11.21 -13.35 0.63
CA GLN A 97 11.41 -14.66 1.25
C GLN A 97 10.11 -15.18 1.88
N LYS A 98 10.04 -16.50 2.05
CA LYS A 98 8.89 -17.14 2.71
C LYS A 98 8.79 -16.72 4.18
N ILE A 99 7.57 -16.49 4.61
CA ILE A 99 7.21 -16.11 5.98
C ILE A 99 6.91 -17.39 6.77
N ASP A 100 7.61 -17.59 7.86
CA ASP A 100 7.32 -18.68 8.81
C ASP A 100 6.08 -18.35 9.64
N LYS A 101 4.92 -18.77 9.13
CA LYS A 101 3.63 -18.54 9.79
C LYS A 101 3.51 -19.22 11.16
N SER A 102 4.34 -20.23 11.47
CA SER A 102 4.33 -20.88 12.80
C SER A 102 4.77 -19.92 13.92
N LYS A 103 5.50 -18.86 13.56
CA LYS A 103 5.92 -17.78 14.48
C LYS A 103 4.88 -16.67 14.62
N LEU A 104 3.80 -16.70 13.84
CA LEU A 104 2.75 -15.70 13.82
C LEU A 104 1.52 -16.19 14.61
N THR A 105 1.57 -16.14 15.92
CA THR A 105 0.46 -16.59 16.79
C THR A 105 -0.84 -15.84 16.58
N ASN A 106 -0.76 -14.60 16.05
CA ASN A 106 -1.91 -13.75 15.75
C ASN A 106 -2.42 -13.91 14.29
N PHE A 107 -1.84 -14.81 13.49
CA PHE A 107 -2.27 -15.02 12.09
C PHE A 107 -3.74 -15.45 11.99
N SER A 108 -4.23 -16.22 12.96
CA SER A 108 -5.63 -16.67 13.02
C SER A 108 -6.66 -15.54 13.25
N ASN A 109 -6.21 -14.33 13.57
CA ASN A 109 -7.09 -13.16 13.69
C ASN A 109 -7.51 -12.60 12.33
N LEU A 110 -6.81 -12.96 11.24
CA LEU A 110 -7.13 -12.52 9.90
C LEU A 110 -8.43 -13.15 9.38
N ASP A 111 -9.17 -12.38 8.59
CA ASP A 111 -10.37 -12.86 7.90
C ASP A 111 -9.97 -13.90 6.83
N PRO A 112 -10.47 -15.14 6.92
CA PRO A 112 -10.19 -16.16 5.91
C PRO A 112 -10.56 -15.73 4.48
N GLN A 113 -11.53 -14.83 4.31
CA GLN A 113 -11.91 -14.29 3.01
C GLN A 113 -10.84 -13.38 2.42
N MET A 114 -9.93 -12.83 3.23
CA MET A 114 -8.83 -11.97 2.78
C MET A 114 -7.53 -12.76 2.53
N LEU A 115 -7.52 -14.07 2.83
CA LEU A 115 -6.37 -14.94 2.61
C LEU A 115 -6.42 -15.63 1.23
N ASN A 116 -5.29 -16.22 0.84
CA ASN A 116 -5.15 -17.08 -0.33
C ASN A 116 -5.59 -16.41 -1.64
N LYS A 117 -5.25 -15.13 -1.79
CA LYS A 117 -5.56 -14.38 -3.01
C LYS A 117 -4.61 -14.78 -4.16
N PRO A 118 -5.00 -14.55 -5.43
CA PRO A 118 -4.21 -14.98 -6.59
C PRO A 118 -2.75 -14.51 -6.59
N PHE A 119 -2.47 -13.34 -6.03
CA PHE A 119 -1.12 -12.79 -5.95
C PHE A 119 -0.20 -13.55 -4.97
N ASP A 120 -0.76 -14.23 -3.96
CA ASP A 120 -0.04 -15.12 -3.03
C ASP A 120 -0.98 -16.22 -2.51
N PRO A 121 -1.20 -17.30 -3.26
CA PRO A 121 -2.28 -18.28 -3.01
C PRO A 121 -2.22 -18.99 -1.65
N ASN A 122 -1.05 -18.99 -1.01
CA ASN A 122 -0.86 -19.63 0.29
C ASN A 122 -0.49 -18.66 1.41
N ASN A 123 -0.42 -17.35 1.13
CA ASN A 123 0.17 -16.36 2.04
C ASN A 123 1.57 -16.77 2.52
N ASP A 124 2.40 -17.27 1.61
CA ASP A 124 3.76 -17.67 1.92
C ASP A 124 4.74 -16.48 1.92
N TYR A 125 4.42 -15.40 1.22
CA TYR A 125 5.29 -14.24 1.01
C TYR A 125 4.70 -12.93 1.51
N SER A 126 3.41 -12.94 1.86
CA SER A 126 2.67 -11.72 2.22
C SER A 126 1.62 -11.99 3.29
N ILE A 127 1.55 -11.10 4.26
CA ILE A 127 0.55 -11.12 5.32
C ILE A 127 -0.33 -9.88 5.17
N PRO A 128 -1.66 -10.02 4.98
CA PRO A 128 -2.56 -8.88 4.84
C PRO A 128 -2.43 -7.89 6.00
N TYR A 129 -2.26 -6.61 5.67
CA TYR A 129 -2.13 -5.54 6.65
C TYR A 129 -3.29 -4.55 6.58
N ILE A 130 -3.52 -4.01 5.39
CA ILE A 130 -4.59 -3.07 5.07
C ILE A 130 -5.15 -3.46 3.71
N TRP A 131 -6.44 -3.23 3.48
CA TRP A 131 -7.04 -3.38 2.16
C TRP A 131 -7.97 -2.23 1.87
N GLY A 132 -8.33 -2.08 0.62
CA GLY A 132 -9.23 -1.05 0.20
C GLY A 132 -9.70 -1.25 -1.22
N ALA A 133 -10.38 -0.23 -1.70
CA ALA A 133 -10.82 -0.17 -3.07
C ALA A 133 -10.85 1.26 -3.57
N THR A 134 -10.64 1.38 -4.87
CA THR A 134 -10.89 2.60 -5.63
C THR A 134 -12.27 2.51 -6.24
N ALA A 135 -13.06 3.52 -5.97
CA ALA A 135 -14.43 3.68 -6.44
C ALA A 135 -14.68 5.13 -6.90
N ILE A 136 -15.92 5.50 -7.13
CA ILE A 136 -16.27 6.87 -7.49
C ILE A 136 -16.60 7.65 -6.22
N GLY A 137 -15.93 8.77 -6.00
CA GLY A 137 -16.25 9.75 -4.96
C GLY A 137 -17.20 10.81 -5.48
N VAL A 138 -18.25 11.09 -4.74
CA VAL A 138 -19.24 12.13 -5.07
C VAL A 138 -19.47 13.01 -3.85
N ASN A 139 -19.19 14.31 -3.96
CA ASN A 139 -19.62 15.29 -2.96
C ASN A 139 -21.14 15.53 -3.10
N SER A 140 -21.92 15.01 -2.15
CA SER A 140 -23.38 15.01 -2.22
C SER A 140 -24.01 16.42 -2.06
N ASP A 141 -23.27 17.39 -1.58
CA ASP A 141 -23.75 18.79 -1.57
C ASP A 141 -23.73 19.43 -2.98
N ALA A 142 -22.90 18.91 -3.89
CA ALA A 142 -22.74 19.43 -5.23
C ALA A 142 -23.43 18.58 -6.31
N ILE A 143 -23.45 17.26 -6.15
CA ILE A 143 -23.95 16.31 -7.14
C ILE A 143 -24.84 15.27 -6.45
N ASP A 144 -26.04 15.03 -6.97
CA ASP A 144 -26.88 13.93 -6.47
C ASP A 144 -26.20 12.57 -6.72
N PRO A 145 -25.80 11.84 -5.68
CA PRO A 145 -25.09 10.56 -5.81
C PRO A 145 -25.84 9.52 -6.63
N LYS A 146 -27.18 9.60 -6.68
CA LYS A 146 -28.03 8.68 -7.46
C LYS A 146 -27.87 8.83 -8.96
N THR A 147 -27.30 9.95 -9.43
CA THR A 147 -27.07 10.22 -10.87
C THR A 147 -25.75 9.62 -11.37
N VAL A 148 -24.92 9.10 -10.44
CA VAL A 148 -23.62 8.51 -10.72
C VAL A 148 -23.66 7.04 -10.32
N THR A 149 -23.61 6.13 -11.29
CA THR A 149 -23.76 4.68 -11.05
C THR A 149 -22.74 3.83 -11.81
N SER A 150 -21.92 4.47 -12.63
CA SER A 150 -21.04 3.82 -13.61
C SER A 150 -19.76 4.61 -13.75
N TRP A 151 -18.64 3.92 -14.00
CA TRP A 151 -17.44 4.61 -14.45
C TRP A 151 -17.68 5.49 -15.66
N ALA A 152 -18.57 5.07 -16.57
CA ALA A 152 -18.90 5.84 -17.77
C ALA A 152 -19.50 7.23 -17.46
N ASP A 153 -20.09 7.44 -16.27
CA ASP A 153 -20.64 8.74 -15.89
C ASP A 153 -19.56 9.82 -15.80
N LEU A 154 -18.30 9.45 -15.52
CA LEU A 154 -17.18 10.40 -15.48
C LEU A 154 -16.87 11.04 -16.84
N TRP A 155 -17.31 10.43 -17.96
CA TRP A 155 -17.14 10.96 -19.33
C TRP A 155 -18.18 11.98 -19.74
N LYS A 156 -19.19 12.24 -18.91
CA LYS A 156 -20.21 13.24 -19.24
C LYS A 156 -19.60 14.63 -19.39
N PRO A 157 -19.97 15.39 -20.42
CA PRO A 157 -19.35 16.70 -20.72
C PRO A 157 -19.63 17.78 -19.66
N GLU A 158 -20.66 17.58 -18.84
CA GLU A 158 -20.99 18.45 -17.71
C GLU A 158 -19.91 18.49 -16.62
N TYR A 159 -19.04 17.48 -16.57
CA TYR A 159 -17.95 17.37 -15.60
C TYR A 159 -16.61 17.93 -16.11
N LYS A 160 -16.63 18.79 -17.12
CA LYS A 160 -15.41 19.40 -17.66
C LYS A 160 -14.58 20.07 -16.56
N SER A 161 -13.28 19.72 -16.50
CA SER A 161 -12.30 20.25 -15.54
C SER A 161 -12.75 20.18 -14.07
N SER A 162 -13.42 19.07 -13.69
CA SER A 162 -13.96 18.89 -12.34
C SER A 162 -13.64 17.54 -11.69
N LEU A 163 -12.94 16.65 -12.41
CA LEU A 163 -12.66 15.30 -11.91
C LEU A 163 -11.30 15.20 -11.25
N LEU A 164 -11.28 14.48 -10.12
CA LEU A 164 -10.04 13.94 -9.58
C LEU A 164 -9.81 12.53 -10.13
N LEU A 165 -8.59 12.25 -10.58
CA LEU A 165 -8.10 10.90 -10.80
C LEU A 165 -6.96 10.59 -9.82
N THR A 166 -6.78 9.32 -9.47
CA THR A 166 -5.58 8.85 -8.78
C THR A 166 -4.36 9.04 -9.69
N ASP A 167 -3.21 9.37 -9.13
CA ASP A 167 -1.93 9.40 -9.87
C ASP A 167 -1.32 7.99 -9.86
N ASP A 168 -2.04 7.05 -10.48
CA ASP A 168 -1.68 5.64 -10.62
C ASP A 168 -2.12 5.11 -11.99
N ALA A 169 -1.15 4.71 -12.81
CA ALA A 169 -1.38 4.22 -14.16
C ALA A 169 -2.34 3.02 -14.17
N ARG A 170 -2.15 2.07 -13.26
CA ARG A 170 -2.93 0.84 -13.22
C ARG A 170 -4.38 1.11 -12.81
N GLU A 171 -4.62 1.99 -11.84
CA GLU A 171 -5.99 2.33 -11.42
C GLU A 171 -6.74 3.11 -12.50
N VAL A 172 -6.11 4.12 -13.10
CA VAL A 172 -6.73 4.93 -14.17
C VAL A 172 -7.07 4.07 -15.39
N PHE A 173 -6.17 3.20 -15.81
CA PHE A 173 -6.45 2.27 -16.90
C PHE A 173 -7.50 1.22 -16.53
N GLN A 174 -7.47 0.70 -15.32
CA GLN A 174 -8.47 -0.28 -14.85
C GLN A 174 -9.88 0.29 -14.89
N MET A 175 -10.08 1.54 -14.47
CA MET A 175 -11.36 2.26 -14.62
C MET A 175 -11.84 2.27 -16.07
N ALA A 176 -10.98 2.65 -17.03
CA ALA A 176 -11.34 2.71 -18.44
C ALA A 176 -11.57 1.33 -19.06
N LEU A 177 -10.76 0.33 -18.71
CA LEU A 177 -10.93 -1.06 -19.15
C LEU A 177 -12.26 -1.63 -18.66
N ARG A 178 -12.58 -1.44 -17.37
CA ARG A 178 -13.85 -1.89 -16.81
C ARG A 178 -15.04 -1.21 -17.48
N LYS A 179 -14.96 0.09 -17.78
CA LYS A 179 -15.95 0.81 -18.57
C LYS A 179 -16.17 0.17 -19.95
N LEU A 180 -15.11 -0.30 -20.59
CA LEU A 180 -15.16 -0.97 -21.89
C LEU A 180 -15.58 -2.44 -21.81
N GLY A 181 -15.75 -3.01 -20.62
CA GLY A 181 -16.10 -4.40 -20.40
C GLY A 181 -14.92 -5.37 -20.44
N TYR A 182 -13.68 -4.85 -20.38
CA TYR A 182 -12.47 -5.64 -20.31
C TYR A 182 -12.03 -5.87 -18.84
N SER A 183 -11.17 -6.87 -18.64
CA SER A 183 -10.46 -7.02 -17.35
C SER A 183 -9.50 -5.86 -17.12
N GLY A 184 -9.47 -5.32 -15.92
CA GLY A 184 -8.47 -4.34 -15.49
C GLY A 184 -7.05 -4.91 -15.39
N ASN A 185 -6.91 -6.23 -15.48
CA ASN A 185 -5.64 -6.94 -15.48
C ASN A 185 -5.28 -7.50 -16.87
N THR A 186 -5.89 -6.98 -17.93
CA THR A 186 -5.59 -7.45 -19.31
C THR A 186 -4.11 -7.23 -19.64
N THR A 187 -3.57 -8.17 -20.41
CA THR A 187 -2.23 -8.06 -21.00
C THR A 187 -2.28 -7.90 -22.53
N ASP A 188 -3.50 -7.80 -23.10
CA ASP A 188 -3.67 -7.59 -24.55
C ASP A 188 -3.37 -6.13 -24.90
N PRO A 189 -2.34 -5.85 -25.70
CA PRO A 189 -1.98 -4.49 -26.10
C PRO A 189 -3.13 -3.74 -26.80
N LYS A 190 -4.03 -4.44 -27.51
CA LYS A 190 -5.17 -3.81 -28.20
C LYS A 190 -6.24 -3.32 -27.21
N GLU A 191 -6.50 -4.07 -26.14
CA GLU A 191 -7.43 -3.65 -25.09
C GLU A 191 -6.85 -2.48 -24.30
N ILE A 192 -5.54 -2.50 -24.01
CA ILE A 192 -4.83 -1.40 -23.35
C ILE A 192 -4.85 -0.15 -24.23
N GLU A 193 -4.62 -0.28 -25.54
CA GLU A 193 -4.71 0.84 -26.49
C GLU A 193 -6.15 1.39 -26.58
N ALA A 194 -7.16 0.53 -26.56
CA ALA A 194 -8.56 0.95 -26.53
C ALA A 194 -8.86 1.78 -25.28
N ALA A 195 -8.38 1.33 -24.11
CA ALA A 195 -8.51 2.08 -22.87
C ALA A 195 -7.78 3.45 -22.93
N TYR A 196 -6.57 3.49 -23.49
CA TYR A 196 -5.84 4.73 -23.73
C TYR A 196 -6.64 5.72 -24.60
N ASN A 197 -7.20 5.24 -25.71
CA ASN A 197 -8.01 6.07 -26.60
C ASN A 197 -9.29 6.56 -25.93
N GLU A 198 -9.83 5.79 -25.00
CA GLU A 198 -10.99 6.19 -24.21
C GLU A 198 -10.60 7.25 -23.14
N LEU A 199 -9.46 7.05 -22.48
CA LEU A 199 -8.94 7.99 -21.50
C LEU A 199 -8.61 9.36 -22.12
N LYS A 200 -8.10 9.41 -23.35
CA LYS A 200 -7.93 10.71 -24.06
C LYS A 200 -9.23 11.52 -24.13
N LYS A 201 -10.38 10.85 -24.26
CA LYS A 201 -11.69 11.53 -24.27
C LYS A 201 -12.11 12.02 -22.88
N LEU A 202 -11.58 11.39 -21.81
CA LEU A 202 -11.83 11.81 -20.43
C LEU A 202 -11.00 13.01 -20.03
N MET A 203 -9.79 13.19 -20.59
CA MET A 203 -8.83 14.22 -20.18
C MET A 203 -9.42 15.64 -20.08
N PRO A 204 -10.33 16.11 -20.96
CA PRO A 204 -10.97 17.41 -20.80
C PRO A 204 -11.79 17.57 -19.50
N ASN A 205 -12.19 16.46 -18.86
CA ASN A 205 -12.94 16.46 -17.61
C ASN A 205 -12.02 16.44 -16.39
N VAL A 206 -10.76 16.05 -16.54
CA VAL A 206 -9.81 15.91 -15.43
C VAL A 206 -9.33 17.28 -14.98
N ALA A 207 -9.47 17.56 -13.69
CA ALA A 207 -8.93 18.74 -13.02
C ALA A 207 -7.55 18.47 -12.43
N ALA A 208 -7.38 17.29 -11.82
CA ALA A 208 -6.13 16.93 -11.13
C ALA A 208 -5.90 15.42 -11.08
N PHE A 209 -4.63 15.06 -10.92
CA PHE A 209 -4.18 13.73 -10.50
C PHE A 209 -3.58 13.86 -9.10
N ASN A 210 -4.03 13.03 -8.15
CA ASN A 210 -3.51 13.05 -6.78
C ASN A 210 -3.64 11.67 -6.11
N SER A 211 -2.50 11.10 -5.70
CA SER A 211 -2.42 9.89 -4.88
C SER A 211 -1.76 10.13 -3.52
N ASP A 212 -1.18 11.30 -3.28
CA ASP A 212 -0.51 11.61 -1.99
C ASP A 212 -1.56 11.84 -0.89
N ASN A 213 -2.55 12.66 -1.19
CA ASN A 213 -3.69 12.89 -0.31
C ASN A 213 -4.97 13.14 -1.14
N PRO A 214 -5.61 12.08 -1.65
CA PRO A 214 -6.78 12.22 -2.53
C PRO A 214 -8.04 12.71 -1.82
N ALA A 215 -8.06 12.81 -0.48
CA ALA A 215 -9.15 13.43 0.27
C ALA A 215 -9.14 14.97 0.15
N ASN A 216 -7.95 15.59 0.11
CA ASN A 216 -7.81 17.05 0.17
C ASN A 216 -8.55 17.80 -0.93
N PRO A 217 -8.44 17.46 -2.23
CA PRO A 217 -9.16 18.19 -3.28
C PRO A 217 -10.68 18.23 -3.08
N TYR A 218 -11.24 17.14 -2.49
CA TYR A 218 -12.66 17.13 -2.12
C TYR A 218 -12.97 18.00 -0.92
N MET A 219 -12.11 17.97 0.11
CA MET A 219 -12.30 18.78 1.33
C MET A 219 -12.15 20.27 1.07
N GLU A 220 -11.27 20.66 0.15
CA GLU A 220 -11.02 22.04 -0.26
C GLU A 220 -12.04 22.53 -1.30
N GLY A 221 -12.90 21.65 -1.80
CA GLY A 221 -13.91 21.98 -2.80
C GLY A 221 -13.35 22.22 -4.22
N GLU A 222 -12.13 21.79 -4.48
CA GLU A 222 -11.52 21.87 -5.81
C GLU A 222 -12.18 20.91 -6.80
N VAL A 223 -12.63 19.75 -6.30
CA VAL A 223 -13.35 18.74 -7.07
C VAL A 223 -14.57 18.22 -6.31
N ASN A 224 -15.59 17.77 -7.06
CA ASN A 224 -16.80 17.20 -6.48
C ASN A 224 -17.08 15.77 -6.96
N LEU A 225 -16.29 15.27 -7.89
CA LEU A 225 -16.46 13.94 -8.50
C LEU A 225 -15.10 13.39 -8.92
N GLY A 226 -14.96 12.07 -8.95
CA GLY A 226 -13.76 11.44 -9.49
C GLY A 226 -13.45 10.10 -8.86
N MET A 227 -12.23 9.65 -9.01
CA MET A 227 -11.72 8.46 -8.33
C MET A 227 -11.43 8.79 -6.86
N VAL A 228 -11.69 7.85 -5.98
CA VAL A 228 -11.36 7.98 -4.56
C VAL A 228 -11.05 6.61 -3.96
N TRP A 229 -10.06 6.56 -3.11
CA TRP A 229 -9.88 5.43 -2.20
C TRP A 229 -10.91 5.50 -1.08
N ASN A 230 -11.53 4.38 -0.79
CA ASN A 230 -12.62 4.34 0.18
C ASN A 230 -12.21 4.81 1.60
N GLY A 231 -10.95 4.58 2.01
CA GLY A 231 -10.40 5.11 3.24
C GLY A 231 -10.25 6.63 3.21
N SER A 232 -9.78 7.20 2.10
CA SER A 232 -9.69 8.66 1.93
C SER A 232 -11.06 9.32 1.95
N ALA A 233 -12.08 8.67 1.37
CA ALA A 233 -13.45 9.15 1.48
C ALA A 233 -13.96 9.13 2.92
N TYR A 234 -13.60 8.11 3.69
CA TYR A 234 -13.91 8.05 5.12
C TYR A 234 -13.28 9.22 5.89
N VAL A 235 -11.99 9.49 5.65
CA VAL A 235 -11.27 10.62 6.28
C VAL A 235 -11.93 11.96 5.92
N ALA A 236 -12.29 12.18 4.65
CA ALA A 236 -13.00 13.38 4.23
C ALA A 236 -14.34 13.55 4.95
N ARG A 237 -15.12 12.45 5.11
CA ARG A 237 -16.37 12.49 5.88
C ARG A 237 -16.17 12.83 7.35
N GLN A 238 -15.12 12.29 7.97
CA GLN A 238 -14.77 12.64 9.37
C GLN A 238 -14.40 14.12 9.53
N ALA A 239 -13.83 14.71 8.47
CA ALA A 239 -13.53 16.15 8.41
C ALA A 239 -14.75 17.03 8.09
N GLY A 240 -15.92 16.43 7.82
CA GLY A 240 -17.18 17.15 7.57
C GLY A 240 -17.54 17.30 6.09
N THR A 241 -16.75 16.77 5.16
CA THR A 241 -17.09 16.77 3.72
C THR A 241 -18.07 15.61 3.43
N PRO A 242 -19.25 15.85 2.84
CA PRO A 242 -20.23 14.80 2.57
C PRO A 242 -19.85 14.00 1.32
N LEU A 243 -18.73 13.27 1.40
CA LEU A 243 -18.17 12.50 0.29
C LEU A 243 -18.73 11.07 0.30
N GLU A 244 -19.63 10.78 -0.65
CA GLU A 244 -20.21 9.46 -0.85
C GLU A 244 -19.30 8.59 -1.73
N VAL A 245 -19.20 7.30 -1.40
CA VAL A 245 -18.52 6.29 -2.21
C VAL A 245 -19.57 5.54 -3.02
N ILE A 246 -19.48 5.67 -4.33
CA ILE A 246 -20.36 4.97 -5.26
C ILE A 246 -19.62 3.78 -5.86
N TRP A 247 -20.15 2.60 -5.62
CA TRP A 247 -19.67 1.38 -6.25
C TRP A 247 -20.19 1.30 -7.68
N PRO A 248 -19.33 1.47 -8.70
CA PRO A 248 -19.79 1.49 -10.08
C PRO A 248 -20.34 0.12 -10.48
N LYS A 249 -21.32 0.09 -11.37
CA LYS A 249 -21.96 -1.16 -11.83
C LYS A 249 -21.00 -2.13 -12.49
N GLU A 250 -19.89 -1.63 -13.05
CA GLU A 250 -18.80 -2.42 -13.64
C GLU A 250 -17.87 -3.02 -12.58
N GLY A 251 -18.02 -2.63 -11.30
CA GLY A 251 -17.20 -3.03 -10.17
C GLY A 251 -16.08 -2.05 -9.83
N GLY A 252 -15.74 -2.00 -8.55
CA GLY A 252 -14.60 -1.24 -8.02
C GLY A 252 -13.27 -1.95 -8.26
N ILE A 253 -12.19 -1.23 -7.98
CA ILE A 253 -10.82 -1.71 -8.08
C ILE A 253 -10.36 -2.07 -6.67
N PHE A 254 -10.09 -3.36 -6.42
CA PHE A 254 -9.67 -3.83 -5.09
C PHE A 254 -8.16 -4.03 -5.01
N TRP A 255 -7.57 -3.61 -3.91
CA TRP A 255 -6.17 -3.77 -3.60
C TRP A 255 -5.96 -4.17 -2.13
N MET A 256 -4.80 -4.70 -1.84
CA MET A 256 -4.39 -5.11 -0.51
C MET A 256 -2.90 -4.84 -0.35
N ASP A 257 -2.56 -4.12 0.71
CA ASP A 257 -1.20 -3.87 1.11
C ASP A 257 -0.79 -4.89 2.16
N SER A 258 0.29 -5.57 1.91
CA SER A 258 0.67 -6.75 2.68
C SER A 258 2.09 -6.64 3.23
N LEU A 259 2.24 -7.01 4.49
CA LEU A 259 3.55 -7.13 5.14
C LEU A 259 4.36 -8.25 4.48
N SER A 260 5.52 -7.91 3.95
CA SER A 260 6.40 -8.83 3.22
C SER A 260 7.85 -8.66 3.66
N ILE A 261 8.60 -9.76 3.69
CA ILE A 261 10.00 -9.76 4.11
C ILE A 261 10.89 -9.83 2.86
N PRO A 262 11.74 -8.82 2.59
CA PRO A 262 12.69 -8.88 1.48
C PRO A 262 13.61 -10.09 1.57
N ALA A 263 14.01 -10.65 0.42
CA ALA A 263 14.86 -11.85 0.36
C ALA A 263 16.23 -11.66 1.04
N ASN A 264 16.72 -10.42 1.08
CA ASN A 264 18.00 -10.02 1.69
C ASN A 264 17.86 -9.32 3.05
N ALA A 265 16.70 -9.44 3.72
CA ALA A 265 16.48 -8.90 5.06
C ALA A 265 17.47 -9.48 6.07
N LYS A 266 18.01 -8.63 6.96
CA LYS A 266 19.02 -9.01 7.96
C LYS A 266 18.39 -9.42 9.27
N ASN A 267 17.27 -8.78 9.67
CA ASN A 267 16.58 -9.05 10.92
C ASN A 267 15.20 -9.67 10.69
N VAL A 268 15.19 -10.90 10.17
CA VAL A 268 13.96 -11.67 9.87
C VAL A 268 13.15 -11.93 11.15
N ASP A 269 13.80 -12.26 12.27
CA ASP A 269 13.10 -12.49 13.53
C ASP A 269 12.44 -11.22 14.06
N GLY A 270 13.08 -10.07 13.91
CA GLY A 270 12.49 -8.76 14.23
C GLY A 270 11.28 -8.46 13.33
N ALA A 271 11.39 -8.74 12.03
CA ALA A 271 10.29 -8.57 11.08
C ALA A 271 9.08 -9.44 11.44
N LEU A 272 9.29 -10.73 11.76
CA LEU A 272 8.24 -11.64 12.21
C LEU A 272 7.57 -11.18 13.51
N LYS A 273 8.34 -10.64 14.47
CA LYS A 273 7.80 -10.06 15.69
C LYS A 273 6.94 -8.82 15.42
N LEU A 274 7.37 -7.93 14.50
CA LEU A 274 6.59 -6.76 14.14
C LEU A 274 5.32 -7.16 13.38
N ILE A 275 5.40 -8.10 12.43
CA ILE A 275 4.22 -8.67 11.77
C ILE A 275 3.23 -9.20 12.82
N ASN A 276 3.70 -10.05 13.73
CA ASN A 276 2.84 -10.65 14.76
C ASN A 276 2.24 -9.60 15.71
N PHE A 277 2.98 -8.52 16.02
CA PHE A 277 2.49 -7.39 16.80
C PHE A 277 1.38 -6.63 16.05
N LEU A 278 1.57 -6.33 14.76
CA LEU A 278 0.58 -5.63 13.93
C LEU A 278 -0.70 -6.47 13.71
N LEU A 279 -0.61 -7.80 13.85
CA LEU A 279 -1.76 -8.70 13.77
C LEU A 279 -2.54 -8.83 15.11
N ARG A 280 -2.12 -8.21 16.18
CA ARG A 280 -2.89 -8.16 17.43
C ARG A 280 -4.21 -7.40 17.17
N PRO A 281 -5.35 -7.86 17.72
CA PRO A 281 -6.65 -7.23 17.48
C PRO A 281 -6.71 -5.77 17.95
N ASP A 282 -6.12 -5.46 19.12
CA ASP A 282 -6.03 -4.11 19.66
C ASP A 282 -5.18 -3.17 18.79
N VAL A 283 -4.05 -3.67 18.29
CA VAL A 283 -3.16 -2.92 17.40
C VAL A 283 -3.78 -2.70 16.03
N ALA A 284 -4.32 -3.75 15.41
CA ALA A 284 -4.97 -3.65 14.11
C ALA A 284 -6.22 -2.74 14.16
N LYS A 285 -6.96 -2.73 15.28
CA LYS A 285 -8.05 -1.78 15.53
C LYS A 285 -7.52 -0.35 15.55
N GLN A 286 -6.46 -0.08 16.32
CA GLN A 286 -5.86 1.26 16.40
C GLN A 286 -5.40 1.75 15.01
N VAL A 287 -4.75 0.87 14.23
CA VAL A 287 -4.36 1.17 12.85
C VAL A 287 -5.60 1.57 12.03
N ALA A 288 -6.63 0.73 11.97
CA ALA A 288 -7.81 0.98 11.17
C ALA A 288 -8.55 2.28 11.56
N GLU A 289 -8.67 2.56 12.85
CA GLU A 289 -9.33 3.77 13.35
C GLU A 289 -8.51 5.05 13.06
N THR A 290 -7.18 4.95 13.06
CA THR A 290 -6.32 6.13 12.82
C THR A 290 -6.21 6.45 11.34
N ILE A 291 -6.00 5.43 10.49
CA ILE A 291 -5.73 5.65 9.07
C ILE A 291 -7.00 5.62 8.19
N GLY A 292 -8.13 5.16 8.75
CA GLY A 292 -9.42 5.17 8.06
C GLY A 292 -9.62 4.07 7.01
N TYR A 293 -8.70 3.12 6.87
CA TYR A 293 -8.82 2.02 5.91
C TYR A 293 -9.33 0.72 6.56
N PRO A 294 -10.01 -0.13 5.79
CA PRO A 294 -10.48 -1.42 6.26
C PRO A 294 -9.34 -2.33 6.73
N THR A 295 -9.52 -2.96 7.88
CA THR A 295 -8.61 -3.97 8.37
C THR A 295 -8.99 -5.36 7.86
N PRO A 296 -8.02 -6.18 7.40
CA PRO A 296 -8.25 -7.59 7.12
C PRO A 296 -8.30 -8.44 8.39
N ASN A 297 -8.08 -7.86 9.56
CA ASN A 297 -8.11 -8.53 10.85
C ASN A 297 -9.56 -8.61 11.37
N LEU A 298 -10.16 -9.81 11.26
CA LEU A 298 -11.56 -10.03 11.64
C LEU A 298 -11.80 -9.82 13.15
N ALA A 299 -10.82 -10.18 13.98
CA ALA A 299 -10.90 -9.97 15.42
C ALA A 299 -10.88 -8.46 15.76
N ALA A 300 -10.03 -7.68 15.10
CA ALA A 300 -10.00 -6.22 15.23
C ALA A 300 -11.30 -5.58 14.73
N ARG A 301 -11.81 -5.99 13.56
CA ARG A 301 -13.07 -5.48 13.01
C ARG A 301 -14.25 -5.62 13.99
N LYS A 302 -14.32 -6.73 14.73
CA LYS A 302 -15.34 -6.94 15.77
C LYS A 302 -15.22 -5.98 16.96
N MET A 303 -14.07 -5.33 17.12
CA MET A 303 -13.82 -4.35 18.18
C MET A 303 -14.08 -2.90 17.74
N LEU A 304 -14.27 -2.65 16.43
CA LEU A 304 -14.63 -1.34 15.90
C LEU A 304 -16.04 -0.94 16.34
N SER A 305 -16.32 0.36 16.34
CA SER A 305 -17.71 0.81 16.57
C SER A 305 -18.64 0.24 15.49
N PRO A 306 -19.91 -0.04 15.81
CA PRO A 306 -20.86 -0.52 14.81
C PRO A 306 -21.00 0.40 13.59
N ALA A 307 -20.84 1.71 13.78
CA ALA A 307 -20.88 2.68 12.69
C ALA A 307 -19.75 2.45 11.68
N VAL A 308 -18.54 2.15 12.14
CA VAL A 308 -17.39 1.86 11.27
C VAL A 308 -17.44 0.44 10.73
N ALA A 309 -17.67 -0.55 11.59
CA ALA A 309 -17.66 -1.96 11.20
C ALA A 309 -18.71 -2.32 10.13
N ASN A 310 -19.81 -1.57 10.07
CA ASN A 310 -20.93 -1.76 9.14
C ASN A 310 -20.98 -0.71 8.03
N ASP A 311 -20.01 0.21 7.96
CA ASP A 311 -19.93 1.19 6.88
C ASP A 311 -19.68 0.48 5.54
N LYS A 312 -20.68 0.54 4.65
CA LYS A 312 -20.64 -0.13 3.35
C LYS A 312 -19.63 0.47 2.38
N SER A 313 -19.18 1.69 2.63
CA SER A 313 -18.11 2.31 1.87
C SER A 313 -16.74 1.75 2.25
N LEU A 314 -16.55 1.38 3.52
CA LEU A 314 -15.32 0.74 4.01
C LEU A 314 -15.36 -0.79 3.84
N TYR A 315 -16.47 -1.39 4.22
CA TYR A 315 -16.66 -2.84 4.19
C TYR A 315 -17.84 -3.20 3.27
N PRO A 316 -17.65 -3.14 1.94
CA PRO A 316 -18.68 -3.52 0.99
C PRO A 316 -19.11 -4.97 1.19
N ASP A 317 -20.32 -5.28 0.78
CA ASP A 317 -20.82 -6.66 0.84
C ASP A 317 -20.14 -7.58 -0.19
N ALA A 318 -20.33 -8.89 -0.01
CA ALA A 318 -19.70 -9.89 -0.86
C ALA A 318 -20.06 -9.70 -2.34
N ALA A 319 -21.29 -9.31 -2.66
CA ALA A 319 -21.73 -9.09 -4.04
C ALA A 319 -21.00 -7.90 -4.69
N THR A 320 -20.73 -6.85 -3.94
CA THR A 320 -19.95 -5.70 -4.40
C THR A 320 -18.49 -6.09 -4.64
N ILE A 321 -17.90 -6.88 -3.73
CA ILE A 321 -16.53 -7.38 -3.89
C ILE A 321 -16.42 -8.31 -5.11
N GLU A 322 -17.40 -9.19 -5.32
CA GLU A 322 -17.42 -10.14 -6.44
C GLU A 322 -17.53 -9.44 -7.81
N LYS A 323 -18.26 -8.34 -7.89
CA LYS A 323 -18.34 -7.52 -9.12
C LYS A 323 -17.04 -6.78 -9.42
N GLY A 324 -16.26 -6.45 -8.40
CA GLY A 324 -14.99 -5.77 -8.56
C GLY A 324 -13.88 -6.70 -8.98
N GLU A 325 -12.68 -6.15 -9.11
CA GLU A 325 -11.51 -6.90 -9.55
C GLU A 325 -10.31 -6.56 -8.69
N TRP A 326 -9.64 -7.60 -8.17
CA TRP A 326 -8.38 -7.44 -7.47
C TRP A 326 -7.26 -7.14 -8.48
N GLN A 327 -6.43 -6.18 -8.17
CA GLN A 327 -5.25 -5.89 -8.98
C GLN A 327 -4.27 -7.08 -8.95
N ASN A 328 -3.80 -7.50 -10.13
CA ASN A 328 -2.80 -8.54 -10.29
C ASN A 328 -1.62 -8.04 -11.13
N ASP A 329 -0.50 -8.75 -11.08
CA ASP A 329 0.63 -8.47 -11.95
C ASP A 329 0.27 -8.74 -13.42
N VAL A 330 0.55 -7.77 -14.26
CA VAL A 330 0.34 -7.84 -15.72
C VAL A 330 1.66 -8.10 -16.47
N GLY A 331 2.72 -8.44 -15.74
CA GLY A 331 4.02 -8.79 -16.32
C GLY A 331 4.60 -7.68 -17.20
N SER A 332 5.04 -8.04 -18.41
CA SER A 332 5.62 -7.08 -19.35
C SER A 332 4.64 -6.03 -19.88
N ALA A 333 3.33 -6.27 -19.79
CA ALA A 333 2.32 -5.30 -20.19
C ALA A 333 2.34 -4.03 -19.32
N SER A 334 2.90 -4.09 -18.09
CA SER A 334 3.07 -2.90 -17.23
C SER A 334 3.79 -1.75 -17.94
N ALA A 335 4.77 -2.06 -18.80
CA ALA A 335 5.48 -1.05 -19.58
C ALA A 335 4.55 -0.32 -20.58
N ILE A 336 3.56 -1.01 -21.14
CA ILE A 336 2.60 -0.42 -22.07
C ILE A 336 1.65 0.53 -21.32
N TYR A 337 1.17 0.10 -20.14
CA TYR A 337 0.33 0.93 -19.28
C TYR A 337 1.06 2.23 -18.90
N GLU A 338 2.31 2.10 -18.44
CA GLU A 338 3.11 3.24 -18.03
C GLU A 338 3.41 4.19 -19.20
N GLU A 339 3.79 3.68 -20.37
CA GLU A 339 4.04 4.49 -21.56
C GLU A 339 2.80 5.31 -21.96
N TYR A 340 1.64 4.68 -22.00
CA TYR A 340 0.40 5.37 -22.36
C TYR A 340 -0.04 6.35 -21.26
N TYR A 341 0.19 6.02 -19.99
CA TYR A 341 -0.14 6.92 -18.89
C TYR A 341 0.69 8.20 -18.94
N GLN A 342 2.01 8.09 -19.19
CA GLN A 342 2.88 9.24 -19.37
C GLN A 342 2.45 10.10 -20.58
N LYS A 343 2.03 9.47 -21.68
CA LYS A 343 1.49 10.18 -22.85
C LYS A 343 0.19 10.94 -22.52
N LEU A 344 -0.70 10.36 -21.71
CA LEU A 344 -1.92 11.03 -21.26
C LEU A 344 -1.58 12.30 -20.45
N LYS A 345 -0.70 12.18 -19.47
CA LYS A 345 -0.29 13.29 -18.61
C LYS A 345 0.45 14.40 -19.38
N ALA A 346 1.25 14.04 -20.37
CA ALA A 346 1.98 15.01 -21.20
C ALA A 346 1.07 15.78 -22.17
N GLY A 347 -0.08 15.24 -22.53
CA GLY A 347 -1.06 15.85 -23.44
C GLY A 347 -2.19 16.61 -22.75
N SER A 348 -2.21 16.61 -21.42
CA SER A 348 -3.24 17.26 -20.59
C SER A 348 -2.93 18.71 -20.25
#